data_68fa2f3a7e54e19ec91ee41a12f15e09
#
_entry.id   68fa2f3a7e54e19ec91ee41a12f15e09
#
_cell.length_a   1.000
_cell.length_b   1.000
_cell.length_c   1.000
_cell.angle_alpha   90.00
_cell.angle_beta   90.00
_cell.angle_gamma   90.00
#
_symmetry.space_group_name_H-M   'P 1'
#
loop_
_entity.id
_entity.type
_entity.pdbx_description
1 polymer ?
#
loop_
_entity_poly.entity_id
_entity_poly.type
_entity_poly.pdbx_seq_one_letter_code
_entity_poly.pdbx_strand_id
1 'polypeptide(L)'
;MLPVKNFNKLLLAALLIGAAGIALAGTPCGMNLEYERSGTTLVLTSPDPTVSATIYSQAFEDRTDFTDVLIPDNVTEISSYAFYGCTALTEVILPPSITSIGNYAFNGCSSLHRVYCRPQTPPTLDPSGNIFVGCADDLVFCVSKLNYKSTTGWSFYDEEKFQSCHLDEYDEQLVTAGKITEFSSGTPKTTIDIFRTLRKAGCFNTLTLPFNVPDLAASPLGGDNVEVYTFSSATVEDGTLVLNIEKVVSNNLSAGTPYLIQWDNTGAVLNRMTFTDITWDADQSADEAGTDDVRYIGFYGRTHIDDDANHSNLFLKGNNTLYWPAEDDDSSMLGFRAYFHVNTSSPSSAPLYRGMPAALRINSTPTGIESPSLLGEGRGEAAEKVLRDGQLIIIRNGEKYSINGQKL
;
A
#
# COMPACT_ATOMS: atom_id res chain seq x y z
N MET A 1 -25.95 9.55 6.46
CA MET A 1 -24.89 9.64 5.42
C MET A 1 -24.08 10.89 5.71
N LEU A 2 -22.97 10.77 6.40
CA LEU A 2 -22.01 11.85 6.63
C LEU A 2 -20.87 11.70 5.62
N PRO A 3 -20.39 12.76 5.00
CA PRO A 3 -19.42 12.66 3.92
C PRO A 3 -18.03 12.31 4.45
N VAL A 4 -17.46 11.24 3.92
CA VAL A 4 -16.10 10.78 4.16
C VAL A 4 -15.10 11.72 3.43
N LYS A 5 -15.01 12.99 3.85
CA LYS A 5 -14.15 13.99 3.18
C LYS A 5 -12.85 14.33 3.92
N ASN A 6 -12.50 13.68 5.02
CA ASN A 6 -11.44 14.21 5.89
C ASN A 6 -10.19 13.34 6.06
N PHE A 7 -10.05 12.19 5.38
CA PHE A 7 -8.88 11.33 5.60
C PHE A 7 -7.57 11.84 4.93
N ASN A 8 -7.68 12.69 3.91
CA ASN A 8 -6.49 13.28 3.27
C ASN A 8 -5.79 14.40 4.07
N LYS A 9 -6.36 14.83 5.21
CA LYS A 9 -5.73 15.87 6.06
C LYS A 9 -4.73 15.31 7.07
N LEU A 10 -4.70 14.00 7.28
CA LEU A 10 -3.92 13.38 8.34
C LEU A 10 -2.41 13.33 8.07
N LEU A 11 -2.02 13.37 6.82
CA LEU A 11 -0.60 13.27 6.46
C LEU A 11 0.14 14.59 6.46
N LEU A 12 -0.59 15.72 6.52
CA LEU A 12 0.05 17.05 6.54
C LEU A 12 0.75 17.34 7.87
N ALA A 13 0.33 16.71 8.97
CA ALA A 13 0.92 16.94 10.29
C ALA A 13 2.30 16.28 10.44
N ALA A 14 2.46 15.07 9.93
CA ALA A 14 3.76 14.37 9.98
C ALA A 14 4.82 15.02 9.07
N LEU A 15 4.41 15.75 8.03
CA LEU A 15 5.31 16.39 7.07
C LEU A 15 5.76 17.80 7.46
N LEU A 16 5.00 18.51 8.29
CA LEU A 16 5.39 19.85 8.78
C LEU A 16 6.51 19.79 9.82
N ILE A 17 6.79 18.62 10.40
CA ILE A 17 7.86 18.42 11.40
C ILE A 17 9.23 18.23 10.73
N GLY A 18 9.27 17.79 9.46
CA GLY A 18 10.53 17.53 8.75
C GLY A 18 11.26 18.73 8.16
N ALA A 19 10.64 19.93 8.13
CA ALA A 19 11.21 21.11 7.47
C ALA A 19 11.83 22.17 8.42
N ALA A 20 11.68 22.02 9.71
CA ALA A 20 12.33 22.88 10.69
C ALA A 20 12.95 21.98 11.78
N GLY A 21 14.26 21.85 11.78
CA GLY A 21 15.06 20.99 12.66
C GLY A 21 14.94 21.22 14.17
N ILE A 22 13.72 21.25 14.68
CA ILE A 22 13.37 21.15 16.09
C ILE A 22 12.27 20.10 16.16
N ALA A 23 12.63 18.83 16.36
CA ALA A 23 11.68 17.83 16.80
C ALA A 23 11.15 18.30 18.16
N LEU A 24 9.91 18.78 18.21
CA LEU A 24 9.17 18.84 19.45
C LEU A 24 8.98 17.37 19.86
N ALA A 25 9.66 16.93 20.91
CA ALA A 25 9.45 15.63 21.49
C ALA A 25 7.96 15.48 21.78
N GLY A 26 7.31 14.46 21.23
CA GLY A 26 5.92 14.14 21.52
C GLY A 26 5.75 13.79 22.99
N THR A 27 4.53 13.76 23.48
CA THR A 27 4.27 13.32 24.85
C THR A 27 4.42 11.79 24.93
N PRO A 28 5.29 11.25 25.80
CA PRO A 28 5.42 9.81 25.95
C PRO A 28 4.11 9.15 26.36
N CYS A 29 3.73 8.07 25.67
CA CYS A 29 2.52 7.31 25.96
C CYS A 29 2.78 5.79 26.01
N GLY A 30 4.03 5.39 25.85
CA GLY A 30 4.42 4.00 25.81
C GLY A 30 5.92 3.81 25.79
N MET A 31 6.34 2.55 25.74
CA MET A 31 7.73 2.20 25.48
C MET A 31 8.01 2.44 23.99
N ASN A 32 9.03 3.21 23.67
CA ASN A 32 9.36 3.62 22.31
C ASN A 32 8.16 4.24 21.57
N LEU A 33 7.34 5.04 22.28
CA LEU A 33 6.12 5.61 21.73
C LEU A 33 5.80 6.99 22.32
N GLU A 34 5.50 7.92 21.45
CA GLU A 34 5.07 9.27 21.76
C GLU A 34 3.77 9.57 21.03
N TYR A 35 3.02 10.58 21.48
CA TYR A 35 1.83 11.02 20.77
C TYR A 35 1.76 12.52 20.58
N GLU A 36 1.08 12.89 19.55
CA GLU A 36 0.60 14.24 19.30
C GLU A 36 -0.85 14.21 18.81
N ARG A 37 -1.50 15.35 18.75
CA ARG A 37 -2.86 15.44 18.24
C ARG A 37 -2.93 16.31 16.98
N SER A 38 -3.56 15.79 15.94
CA SER A 38 -3.83 16.50 14.70
C SER A 38 -5.35 16.55 14.46
N GLY A 39 -5.97 17.68 14.82
CA GLY A 39 -7.43 17.80 14.77
C GLY A 39 -8.10 16.84 15.76
N THR A 40 -8.96 15.95 15.27
CA THR A 40 -9.64 14.89 16.04
C THR A 40 -8.89 13.55 16.00
N THR A 41 -7.70 13.50 15.44
CA THR A 41 -6.91 12.28 15.37
C THR A 41 -5.78 12.31 16.38
N LEU A 42 -5.65 11.23 17.13
CA LEU A 42 -4.50 10.93 17.96
C LEU A 42 -3.44 10.23 17.09
N VAL A 43 -2.28 10.83 16.94
CA VAL A 43 -1.18 10.27 16.14
C VAL A 43 -0.12 9.74 17.09
N LEU A 44 0.09 8.43 17.07
CA LEU A 44 1.18 7.79 17.79
C LEU A 44 2.38 7.69 16.85
N THR A 45 3.56 8.02 17.36
CA THR A 45 4.82 7.95 16.60
C THR A 45 5.85 7.15 17.39
N SER A 46 6.60 6.33 16.68
CA SER A 46 7.71 5.58 17.26
C SER A 46 9.02 6.29 16.90
N PRO A 47 9.79 6.77 17.90
CA PRO A 47 11.09 7.37 17.66
C PRO A 47 12.07 6.42 16.96
N ASP A 48 11.96 5.13 17.23
CA ASP A 48 12.73 4.08 16.54
C ASP A 48 11.78 2.99 16.03
N PRO A 49 11.40 3.03 14.74
CA PRO A 49 10.47 2.05 14.18
C PRO A 49 11.05 0.63 14.03
N THR A 50 12.36 0.44 14.24
CA THR A 50 13.00 -0.88 14.21
C THR A 50 12.89 -1.63 15.54
N VAL A 51 12.50 -0.93 16.61
CA VAL A 51 12.29 -1.48 17.95
C VAL A 51 10.81 -1.60 18.24
N SER A 52 10.39 -2.72 18.83
CA SER A 52 9.00 -2.92 19.26
C SER A 52 8.54 -1.81 20.21
N ALA A 53 7.29 -1.42 20.08
CA ALA A 53 6.66 -0.41 20.90
C ALA A 53 5.45 -0.98 21.66
N THR A 54 5.11 -0.35 22.81
CA THR A 54 3.98 -0.75 23.66
C THR A 54 3.23 0.49 24.09
N ILE A 55 1.90 0.50 23.99
CA ILE A 55 1.04 1.54 24.59
C ILE A 55 0.88 1.25 26.07
N TYR A 56 1.23 2.22 26.93
CA TYR A 56 1.16 2.04 28.37
C TYR A 56 -0.27 1.89 28.90
N SER A 57 -0.39 1.25 30.04
CA SER A 57 -1.64 1.18 30.79
C SER A 57 -2.16 2.59 31.09
N GLN A 58 -3.46 2.80 30.88
CA GLN A 58 -4.16 4.06 31.14
C GLN A 58 -3.63 5.28 30.34
N ALA A 59 -2.85 5.05 29.28
CA ALA A 59 -2.21 6.14 28.53
C ALA A 59 -3.21 7.18 28.02
N PHE A 60 -4.41 6.76 27.67
CA PHE A 60 -5.49 7.60 27.12
C PHE A 60 -6.82 7.43 27.83
N GLU A 61 -6.81 6.92 29.07
CA GLU A 61 -8.02 6.69 29.87
C GLU A 61 -8.90 7.94 29.93
N ASP A 62 -10.23 7.76 29.71
CA ASP A 62 -11.30 8.78 29.77
C ASP A 62 -11.10 9.98 28.84
N ARG A 63 -10.25 9.89 27.84
CA ARG A 63 -10.07 10.95 26.85
C ARG A 63 -11.18 10.94 25.81
N THR A 64 -11.73 12.11 25.53
CA THR A 64 -12.84 12.33 24.58
C THR A 64 -12.51 13.33 23.48
N ASP A 65 -11.25 13.74 23.39
CA ASP A 65 -10.78 14.79 22.49
C ASP A 65 -10.27 14.29 21.13
N PHE A 66 -10.42 12.97 20.85
CA PHE A 66 -10.11 12.36 19.56
C PHE A 66 -11.15 11.32 19.17
N THR A 67 -11.38 11.18 17.86
CA THR A 67 -12.31 10.21 17.26
C THR A 67 -11.58 9.05 16.61
N ASP A 68 -10.30 9.23 16.28
CA ASP A 68 -9.49 8.29 15.55
C ASP A 68 -8.09 8.19 16.18
N VAL A 69 -7.46 7.04 16.07
CA VAL A 69 -6.08 6.83 16.51
C VAL A 69 -5.26 6.16 15.41
N LEU A 70 -4.08 6.71 15.14
CA LEU A 70 -3.08 6.10 14.26
C LEU A 70 -2.02 5.41 15.11
N ILE A 71 -1.98 4.09 15.03
CA ILE A 71 -1.03 3.25 15.76
C ILE A 71 0.04 2.78 14.76
N PRO A 72 1.34 3.03 15.00
CA PRO A 72 2.41 2.60 14.10
C PRO A 72 2.61 1.08 14.05
N ASP A 73 3.11 0.60 12.91
CA ASP A 73 3.22 -0.85 12.62
C ASP A 73 4.25 -1.61 13.48
N ASN A 74 5.02 -0.96 14.35
CA ASN A 74 5.92 -1.61 15.30
C ASN A 74 5.34 -1.73 16.71
N VAL A 75 4.08 -1.33 16.95
CA VAL A 75 3.41 -1.53 18.24
C VAL A 75 2.96 -2.98 18.35
N THR A 76 3.44 -3.67 19.39
CA THR A 76 3.17 -5.09 19.63
C THR A 76 2.17 -5.35 20.76
N GLU A 77 1.96 -4.36 21.63
CA GLU A 77 1.08 -4.50 22.79
C GLU A 77 0.27 -3.22 23.05
N ILE A 78 -1.01 -3.40 23.35
CA ILE A 78 -1.89 -2.40 23.94
C ILE A 78 -2.17 -2.84 25.37
N SER A 79 -1.60 -2.13 26.35
CA SER A 79 -1.71 -2.52 27.76
C SER A 79 -3.11 -2.27 28.32
N SER A 80 -3.37 -2.79 29.54
CA SER A 80 -4.68 -2.68 30.20
C SER A 80 -5.13 -1.23 30.39
N TYR A 81 -6.43 -0.97 30.16
CA TYR A 81 -7.03 0.35 30.30
C TYR A 81 -6.49 1.45 29.34
N ALA A 82 -5.68 1.10 28.34
CA ALA A 82 -5.00 2.09 27.51
C ALA A 82 -5.94 3.12 26.87
N PHE A 83 -7.12 2.72 26.43
CA PHE A 83 -8.20 3.55 25.86
C PHE A 83 -9.51 3.40 26.62
N TYR A 84 -9.46 3.02 27.89
CA TYR A 84 -10.67 2.91 28.71
C TYR A 84 -11.48 4.20 28.71
N GLY A 85 -12.80 4.13 28.51
CA GLY A 85 -13.68 5.29 28.57
C GLY A 85 -13.48 6.32 27.45
N CYS A 86 -12.77 6.02 26.38
CA CYS A 86 -12.62 6.91 25.21
C CYS A 86 -13.93 6.98 24.41
N THR A 87 -14.94 7.65 24.96
CA THR A 87 -16.31 7.63 24.43
C THR A 87 -16.47 8.29 23.06
N ALA A 88 -15.54 9.10 22.61
CA ALA A 88 -15.56 9.72 21.29
C ALA A 88 -14.85 8.88 20.19
N LEU A 89 -14.08 7.85 20.58
CA LEU A 89 -13.37 6.98 19.65
C LEU A 89 -14.37 6.16 18.81
N THR A 90 -14.30 6.29 17.48
CA THR A 90 -15.27 5.68 16.55
C THR A 90 -14.75 4.44 15.86
N GLU A 91 -13.45 4.42 15.54
CA GLU A 91 -12.80 3.26 14.94
C GLU A 91 -11.35 3.13 15.42
N VAL A 92 -10.85 1.90 15.36
CA VAL A 92 -9.46 1.56 15.68
C VAL A 92 -8.91 0.64 14.60
N ILE A 93 -7.67 0.90 14.19
CA ILE A 93 -6.91 0.03 13.29
C ILE A 93 -5.80 -0.61 14.11
N LEU A 94 -5.92 -1.92 14.38
CA LEU A 94 -4.87 -2.71 15.00
C LEU A 94 -3.79 -3.04 13.98
N PRO A 95 -2.55 -2.57 14.16
CA PRO A 95 -1.48 -2.82 13.21
C PRO A 95 -1.11 -4.32 13.14
N PRO A 96 -0.48 -4.79 12.05
CA PRO A 96 -0.17 -6.21 11.84
C PRO A 96 0.76 -6.80 12.90
N SER A 97 1.50 -5.96 13.62
CA SER A 97 2.45 -6.34 14.67
C SER A 97 1.83 -6.65 16.03
N ILE A 98 0.55 -6.27 16.28
CA ILE A 98 -0.10 -6.47 17.59
C ILE A 98 -0.18 -7.96 17.94
N THR A 99 0.36 -8.31 19.10
CA THR A 99 0.34 -9.68 19.64
C THR A 99 -0.52 -9.84 20.88
N SER A 100 -0.82 -8.74 21.60
CA SER A 100 -1.63 -8.77 22.82
C SER A 100 -2.41 -7.49 23.07
N ILE A 101 -3.60 -7.64 23.68
CA ILE A 101 -4.47 -6.54 24.12
C ILE A 101 -4.89 -6.83 25.56
N GLY A 102 -4.54 -5.91 26.45
CA GLY A 102 -4.76 -6.02 27.88
C GLY A 102 -6.21 -5.80 28.29
N ASN A 103 -6.51 -6.18 29.54
CA ASN A 103 -7.84 -6.09 30.11
C ASN A 103 -8.39 -4.65 30.10
N TYR A 104 -9.66 -4.48 29.80
CA TYR A 104 -10.35 -3.18 29.72
C TYR A 104 -9.75 -2.17 28.71
N ALA A 105 -8.90 -2.60 27.78
CA ALA A 105 -8.16 -1.67 26.91
C ALA A 105 -9.08 -0.71 26.11
N PHE A 106 -10.26 -1.15 25.68
CA PHE A 106 -11.28 -0.36 24.96
C PHE A 106 -12.65 -0.38 25.67
N ASN A 107 -12.68 -0.79 26.94
CA ASN A 107 -13.93 -0.83 27.67
C ASN A 107 -14.54 0.58 27.81
N GLY A 108 -15.85 0.69 27.61
CA GLY A 108 -16.55 1.97 27.70
C GLY A 108 -16.34 2.93 26.51
N CYS A 109 -15.69 2.50 25.44
CA CYS A 109 -15.62 3.27 24.19
C CYS A 109 -16.94 3.28 23.45
N SER A 110 -17.95 3.99 23.98
CA SER A 110 -19.35 3.86 23.57
C SER A 110 -19.66 4.24 22.12
N SER A 111 -18.77 4.96 21.43
CA SER A 111 -18.88 5.26 20.00
C SER A 111 -18.06 4.31 19.12
N LEU A 112 -17.32 3.37 19.70
CA LEU A 112 -16.48 2.46 18.93
C LEU A 112 -17.35 1.39 18.26
N HIS A 113 -17.56 1.53 16.95
CA HIS A 113 -18.36 0.63 16.12
C HIS A 113 -17.53 -0.20 15.14
N ARG A 114 -16.21 0.07 15.00
CA ARG A 114 -15.37 -0.69 14.09
C ARG A 114 -13.95 -0.88 14.61
N VAL A 115 -13.47 -2.12 14.58
CA VAL A 115 -12.08 -2.49 14.87
C VAL A 115 -11.52 -3.24 13.67
N TYR A 116 -10.56 -2.64 12.97
CA TYR A 116 -9.84 -3.31 11.89
C TYR A 116 -8.73 -4.17 12.47
N CYS A 117 -8.84 -5.47 12.29
CA CYS A 117 -7.89 -6.45 12.79
C CYS A 117 -6.94 -6.88 11.67
N ARG A 118 -5.79 -6.20 11.54
CA ARG A 118 -4.77 -6.49 10.53
C ARG A 118 -3.79 -7.64 10.87
N PRO A 119 -3.58 -8.02 12.16
CA PRO A 119 -2.70 -9.15 12.49
C PRO A 119 -3.13 -10.44 11.79
N GLN A 120 -2.20 -11.13 11.17
CA GLN A 120 -2.44 -12.43 10.50
C GLN A 120 -2.68 -13.55 11.52
N THR A 121 -2.10 -13.43 12.72
CA THR A 121 -2.43 -14.26 13.87
C THR A 121 -3.22 -13.41 14.85
N PRO A 122 -4.41 -13.84 15.28
CA PRO A 122 -5.21 -13.08 16.24
C PRO A 122 -4.40 -12.76 17.49
N PRO A 123 -4.35 -11.49 17.93
CA PRO A 123 -3.66 -11.13 19.17
C PRO A 123 -4.31 -11.82 20.37
N THR A 124 -3.51 -12.15 21.36
CA THR A 124 -4.00 -12.69 22.64
C THR A 124 -4.82 -11.61 23.34
N LEU A 125 -6.05 -11.94 23.71
CA LEU A 125 -6.90 -11.10 24.55
C LEU A 125 -6.81 -11.55 26.00
N ASP A 126 -6.95 -10.59 26.94
CA ASP A 126 -7.12 -10.92 28.34
C ASP A 126 -8.35 -11.82 28.52
N PRO A 127 -8.23 -12.95 29.24
CA PRO A 127 -9.30 -13.95 29.36
C PRO A 127 -10.53 -13.48 30.15
N SER A 128 -10.52 -12.30 30.74
CA SER A 128 -11.67 -11.73 31.45
C SER A 128 -12.84 -11.35 30.51
N GLY A 129 -12.57 -11.20 29.18
CA GLY A 129 -13.58 -10.83 28.19
C GLY A 129 -14.05 -9.37 28.25
N ASN A 130 -13.40 -8.52 29.04
CA ASN A 130 -13.88 -7.15 29.31
C ASN A 130 -13.29 -6.09 28.37
N ILE A 131 -12.58 -6.47 27.31
CA ILE A 131 -11.79 -5.53 26.50
C ILE A 131 -12.69 -4.54 25.76
N PHE A 132 -13.78 -5.01 25.13
CA PHE A 132 -14.72 -4.20 24.33
C PHE A 132 -16.13 -4.09 24.96
N VAL A 133 -16.27 -4.33 26.26
CA VAL A 133 -17.55 -4.17 26.96
C VAL A 133 -17.90 -2.67 27.03
N GLY A 134 -19.16 -2.33 26.72
CA GLY A 134 -19.63 -0.94 26.71
C GLY A 134 -19.21 -0.14 25.46
N CYS A 135 -18.70 -0.82 24.41
CA CYS A 135 -18.61 -0.25 23.07
C CYS A 135 -19.99 -0.16 22.41
N ALA A 136 -20.06 0.42 21.20
CA ALA A 136 -21.32 0.52 20.46
C ALA A 136 -21.97 -0.85 20.22
N ASP A 137 -23.32 -0.90 20.24
CA ASP A 137 -24.08 -2.15 20.04
C ASP A 137 -23.82 -2.77 18.66
N ASP A 138 -23.53 -1.93 17.66
CA ASP A 138 -23.19 -2.30 16.28
C ASP A 138 -21.69 -2.51 16.05
N LEU A 139 -20.89 -2.68 17.11
CA LEU A 139 -19.46 -2.98 17.00
C LEU A 139 -19.21 -4.18 16.09
N VAL A 140 -18.32 -3.99 15.12
CA VAL A 140 -17.85 -5.00 14.16
C VAL A 140 -16.34 -5.13 14.23
N PHE A 141 -15.85 -6.37 14.26
CA PHE A 141 -14.46 -6.71 14.04
C PHE A 141 -14.22 -7.01 12.57
N CYS A 142 -13.54 -6.11 11.89
CA CYS A 142 -13.13 -6.28 10.50
C CYS A 142 -11.89 -7.17 10.45
N VAL A 143 -12.05 -8.42 10.05
CA VAL A 143 -10.99 -9.42 10.06
C VAL A 143 -10.64 -9.86 8.64
N SER A 144 -9.37 -10.15 8.41
CA SER A 144 -8.91 -10.73 7.15
C SER A 144 -9.10 -12.25 7.12
N LYS A 145 -9.11 -12.90 8.27
CA LYS A 145 -9.30 -14.35 8.42
C LYS A 145 -10.36 -14.68 9.47
N LEU A 146 -11.23 -15.64 9.17
CA LEU A 146 -12.29 -16.08 10.08
C LEU A 146 -11.79 -16.86 11.33
N ASN A 147 -10.48 -17.11 11.45
CA ASN A 147 -9.89 -17.81 12.59
C ASN A 147 -9.91 -17.00 13.90
N TYR A 148 -10.22 -15.71 13.86
CA TYR A 148 -10.34 -14.88 15.06
C TYR A 148 -11.32 -15.47 16.05
N LYS A 149 -12.54 -15.82 15.60
CA LYS A 149 -13.60 -16.37 16.44
C LYS A 149 -13.18 -17.64 17.22
N SER A 150 -12.34 -18.47 16.65
CA SER A 150 -11.85 -19.72 17.29
C SER A 150 -10.70 -19.50 18.29
N THR A 151 -10.17 -18.27 18.37
CA THR A 151 -9.04 -17.96 19.24
C THR A 151 -9.51 -17.55 20.65
N THR A 152 -8.79 -18.00 21.67
CA THR A 152 -9.08 -17.68 23.08
C THR A 152 -9.20 -16.18 23.30
N GLY A 153 -10.23 -15.76 24.02
CA GLY A 153 -10.55 -14.36 24.28
C GLY A 153 -11.47 -13.75 23.22
N TRP A 154 -11.25 -14.05 21.93
CA TRP A 154 -12.12 -13.62 20.83
C TRP A 154 -13.44 -14.41 20.77
N SER A 155 -13.42 -15.65 21.28
CA SER A 155 -14.61 -16.51 21.37
C SER A 155 -15.74 -15.95 22.24
N PHE A 156 -15.49 -14.94 23.06
CA PHE A 156 -16.53 -14.25 23.86
C PHE A 156 -17.49 -13.41 23.03
N TYR A 157 -17.06 -12.99 21.81
CA TYR A 157 -17.89 -12.13 20.96
C TYR A 157 -18.71 -12.98 19.98
N ASP A 158 -19.90 -12.52 19.62
CA ASP A 158 -20.79 -13.23 18.69
C ASP A 158 -20.17 -13.31 17.28
N GLU A 159 -20.48 -14.39 16.56
CA GLU A 159 -19.92 -14.65 15.24
C GLU A 159 -20.25 -13.55 14.22
N GLU A 160 -21.46 -13.01 14.31
CA GLU A 160 -21.94 -11.91 13.45
C GLU A 160 -21.16 -10.61 13.57
N LYS A 161 -20.41 -10.45 14.67
CA LYS A 161 -19.50 -9.30 14.84
C LYS A 161 -18.22 -9.41 14.03
N PHE A 162 -17.88 -10.61 13.52
CA PHE A 162 -16.69 -10.81 12.70
C PHE A 162 -17.07 -10.73 11.22
N GLN A 163 -16.53 -9.75 10.52
CA GLN A 163 -16.87 -9.49 9.12
C GLN A 163 -15.60 -9.27 8.29
N SER A 164 -15.63 -9.76 7.06
CA SER A 164 -14.66 -9.39 6.04
C SER A 164 -14.98 -7.99 5.52
N CYS A 165 -14.23 -6.99 5.96
CA CYS A 165 -14.47 -5.59 5.59
C CYS A 165 -13.33 -4.98 4.78
N HIS A 166 -12.16 -5.61 4.74
CA HIS A 166 -10.98 -5.06 4.11
C HIS A 166 -10.10 -6.14 3.47
N LEU A 167 -9.23 -5.70 2.59
CA LEU A 167 -8.09 -6.47 2.07
C LEU A 167 -6.80 -5.87 2.61
N ASP A 168 -5.82 -6.71 2.95
CA ASP A 168 -4.56 -6.29 3.55
C ASP A 168 -3.36 -6.80 2.76
N GLU A 169 -2.33 -5.96 2.57
CA GLU A 169 -1.10 -6.36 1.87
C GLU A 169 -0.31 -7.47 2.60
N TYR A 170 -0.57 -7.69 3.89
CA TYR A 170 0.03 -8.77 4.68
C TYR A 170 -0.71 -10.11 4.54
N ASP A 171 -1.86 -10.15 3.87
CA ASP A 171 -2.67 -11.35 3.77
C ASP A 171 -2.09 -12.34 2.74
N GLU A 172 -1.51 -13.44 3.23
CA GLU A 172 -0.92 -14.49 2.40
C GLU A 172 -1.95 -15.30 1.61
N GLN A 173 -3.21 -15.33 2.05
CA GLN A 173 -4.23 -16.23 1.53
C GLN A 173 -5.25 -15.55 0.60
N LEU A 174 -5.04 -14.31 0.20
CA LEU A 174 -6.00 -13.61 -0.66
C LEU A 174 -6.37 -14.38 -1.92
N VAL A 175 -5.40 -15.07 -2.54
CA VAL A 175 -5.60 -15.83 -3.78
C VAL A 175 -6.06 -17.26 -3.49
N THR A 176 -5.47 -17.93 -2.49
CA THR A 176 -5.68 -19.35 -2.24
C THR A 176 -6.94 -19.68 -1.43
N ALA A 177 -7.42 -18.75 -0.62
CA ALA A 177 -8.55 -18.96 0.28
C ALA A 177 -9.92 -18.57 -0.31
N GLY A 178 -9.99 -18.19 -1.57
CA GLY A 178 -11.24 -17.71 -2.18
C GLY A 178 -11.78 -16.43 -1.54
N LYS A 179 -10.94 -15.68 -0.82
CA LYS A 179 -11.35 -14.50 -0.08
C LYS A 179 -11.85 -13.39 -0.99
N ILE A 180 -11.22 -13.21 -2.16
CA ILE A 180 -11.71 -12.28 -3.17
C ILE A 180 -13.11 -12.71 -3.64
N THR A 181 -13.35 -14.03 -3.77
CA THR A 181 -14.66 -14.58 -4.09
C THR A 181 -15.70 -14.25 -3.04
N GLU A 182 -15.34 -14.21 -1.77
CA GLU A 182 -16.22 -13.81 -0.67
C GLU A 182 -16.76 -12.38 -0.85
N PHE A 183 -15.92 -11.46 -1.30
CA PHE A 183 -16.32 -10.07 -1.56
C PHE A 183 -17.10 -9.90 -2.86
N SER A 184 -16.89 -10.75 -3.85
CA SER A 184 -17.47 -10.64 -5.19
C SER A 184 -18.70 -11.52 -5.40
N SER A 185 -18.96 -12.52 -4.54
CA SER A 185 -20.09 -13.45 -4.65
C SER A 185 -21.38 -12.90 -4.00
N GLY A 186 -22.51 -13.38 -4.44
CA GLY A 186 -23.82 -12.96 -3.94
C GLY A 186 -24.17 -11.54 -4.34
N THR A 187 -24.31 -10.62 -3.36
CA THR A 187 -24.39 -9.18 -3.61
C THR A 187 -23.00 -8.60 -3.46
N PRO A 188 -22.26 -8.35 -4.57
CA PRO A 188 -20.89 -7.90 -4.50
C PRO A 188 -20.78 -6.59 -3.74
N LYS A 189 -19.76 -6.48 -2.88
CA LYS A 189 -19.46 -5.21 -2.23
C LYS A 189 -18.97 -4.22 -3.27
N THR A 190 -19.55 -3.05 -3.30
CA THR A 190 -19.15 -1.92 -4.15
C THR A 190 -18.18 -0.96 -3.44
N THR A 191 -17.95 -1.20 -2.16
CA THR A 191 -17.01 -0.42 -1.33
C THR A 191 -16.12 -1.35 -0.56
N ILE A 192 -14.81 -1.09 -0.60
CA ILE A 192 -13.79 -1.88 0.09
C ILE A 192 -12.64 -1.01 0.60
N ASP A 193 -12.14 -1.32 1.78
CA ASP A 193 -10.89 -0.79 2.29
C ASP A 193 -9.71 -1.67 1.86
N ILE A 194 -8.67 -1.05 1.32
CA ILE A 194 -7.37 -1.69 1.06
C ILE A 194 -6.36 -1.11 2.02
N PHE A 195 -5.73 -1.96 2.82
CA PHE A 195 -4.57 -1.60 3.62
C PHE A 195 -3.30 -1.92 2.85
N ARG A 196 -2.69 -0.89 2.35
CA ARG A 196 -1.44 -0.96 1.62
C ARG A 196 -0.69 0.36 1.68
N THR A 197 0.64 0.27 1.87
CA THR A 197 1.52 1.44 1.88
C THR A 197 1.93 1.84 0.47
N LEU A 198 1.49 3.04 0.04
CA LEU A 198 1.93 3.69 -1.19
C LEU A 198 2.58 5.03 -0.85
N ARG A 199 3.74 5.31 -1.44
CA ARG A 199 4.54 6.52 -1.17
C ARG A 199 4.37 7.54 -2.27
N LYS A 200 3.88 8.74 -1.93
CA LYS A 200 3.79 9.89 -2.83
C LYS A 200 5.09 10.74 -2.78
N ALA A 201 6.23 10.10 -2.97
CA ALA A 201 7.56 10.71 -2.83
C ALA A 201 8.27 10.90 -4.18
N GLY A 202 7.53 11.04 -5.28
CA GLY A 202 8.09 11.10 -6.63
C GLY A 202 8.71 9.77 -7.08
N CYS A 203 8.39 8.67 -6.40
CA CYS A 203 8.84 7.33 -6.75
C CYS A 203 7.67 6.50 -7.29
N PHE A 204 8.01 5.51 -8.12
CA PHE A 204 7.05 4.51 -8.56
C PHE A 204 6.66 3.57 -7.44
N ASN A 205 5.38 3.25 -7.39
CA ASN A 205 4.83 2.13 -6.64
C ASN A 205 4.25 1.14 -7.65
N THR A 206 4.46 -0.16 -7.44
CA THR A 206 3.77 -1.19 -8.22
C THR A 206 2.37 -1.38 -7.67
N LEU A 207 1.35 -1.62 -8.48
CA LEU A 207 -0.04 -1.74 -8.05
C LEU A 207 -0.79 -2.78 -8.90
N THR A 208 -1.47 -3.72 -8.23
CA THR A 208 -2.40 -4.67 -8.87
C THR A 208 -3.64 -4.79 -7.98
N LEU A 209 -4.83 -4.51 -8.51
CA LEU A 209 -6.08 -4.53 -7.75
C LEU A 209 -7.02 -5.61 -8.29
N PRO A 210 -7.77 -6.31 -7.42
CA PRO A 210 -8.71 -7.37 -7.83
C PRO A 210 -10.07 -6.84 -8.31
N PHE A 211 -10.18 -5.55 -8.59
CA PHE A 211 -11.38 -4.87 -9.06
C PHE A 211 -11.03 -3.69 -9.97
N ASN A 212 -12.01 -3.32 -10.80
CA ASN A 212 -11.87 -2.13 -11.64
C ASN A 212 -12.07 -0.86 -10.81
N VAL A 213 -11.26 0.17 -11.11
CA VAL A 213 -11.43 1.54 -10.60
C VAL A 213 -11.97 2.38 -11.75
N PRO A 214 -13.27 2.72 -11.77
CA PRO A 214 -13.91 3.35 -12.93
C PRO A 214 -13.48 4.81 -13.12
N ASP A 215 -13.09 5.48 -12.05
CA ASP A 215 -12.63 6.88 -12.06
C ASP A 215 -11.41 7.02 -11.13
N LEU A 216 -10.23 7.03 -11.73
CA LEU A 216 -8.97 7.17 -11.00
C LEU A 216 -8.89 8.50 -10.25
N ALA A 217 -9.36 9.60 -10.85
CA ALA A 217 -9.28 10.93 -10.25
C ALA A 217 -10.19 11.06 -9.02
N ALA A 218 -11.35 10.39 -9.02
CA ALA A 218 -12.27 10.35 -7.88
C ALA A 218 -11.88 9.30 -6.82
N SER A 219 -10.98 8.38 -7.15
CA SER A 219 -10.53 7.31 -6.26
C SER A 219 -9.52 7.83 -5.22
N PRO A 220 -9.23 7.06 -4.16
CA PRO A 220 -8.19 7.41 -3.19
C PRO A 220 -6.78 7.47 -3.80
N LEU A 221 -6.58 6.89 -4.98
CA LEU A 221 -5.33 6.98 -5.74
C LEU A 221 -5.21 8.31 -6.50
N GLY A 222 -6.33 8.99 -6.74
CA GLY A 222 -6.37 10.29 -7.41
C GLY A 222 -5.63 11.38 -6.66
N GLY A 223 -5.58 12.55 -7.26
CA GLY A 223 -4.92 13.74 -6.74
C GLY A 223 -4.13 14.45 -7.82
N ASP A 224 -3.52 15.59 -7.45
CA ASP A 224 -2.74 16.37 -8.39
C ASP A 224 -1.56 15.57 -8.94
N ASN A 225 -1.48 15.49 -10.26
CA ASN A 225 -0.37 14.91 -11.01
C ASN A 225 -0.12 13.41 -10.73
N VAL A 226 -1.17 12.61 -10.53
CA VAL A 226 -1.02 11.15 -10.55
C VAL A 226 -0.72 10.68 -11.97
N GLU A 227 0.29 9.86 -12.12
CA GLU A 227 0.65 9.23 -13.37
C GLU A 227 0.66 7.71 -13.22
N VAL A 228 0.03 7.03 -14.15
CA VAL A 228 -0.05 5.56 -14.18
C VAL A 228 0.58 5.06 -15.46
N TYR A 229 1.29 3.94 -15.34
CA TYR A 229 1.99 3.32 -16.45
C TYR A 229 1.78 1.82 -16.46
N THR A 230 1.84 1.23 -17.63
CA THR A 230 1.92 -0.22 -17.84
C THR A 230 3.23 -0.59 -18.51
N PHE A 231 3.67 -1.83 -18.32
CA PHE A 231 4.85 -2.37 -19.00
C PHE A 231 4.50 -2.73 -20.46
N SER A 232 5.35 -2.33 -21.41
CA SER A 232 5.12 -2.60 -22.83
C SER A 232 6.15 -3.55 -23.45
N SER A 233 7.44 -3.36 -23.16
CA SER A 233 8.51 -4.16 -23.76
C SER A 233 9.81 -4.05 -22.97
N ALA A 234 10.76 -4.93 -23.30
CA ALA A 234 12.14 -4.86 -22.80
C ALA A 234 13.13 -4.83 -23.97
N THR A 235 14.21 -4.07 -23.79
CA THR A 235 15.33 -3.99 -24.74
C THR A 235 16.66 -4.04 -24.00
N VAL A 236 17.74 -4.46 -24.68
CA VAL A 236 19.09 -4.35 -24.13
C VAL A 236 19.83 -3.26 -24.87
N GLU A 237 20.35 -2.28 -24.13
CA GLU A 237 21.08 -1.14 -24.67
C GLU A 237 22.34 -0.93 -23.84
N ASP A 238 23.48 -0.90 -24.48
CA ASP A 238 24.79 -0.70 -23.83
C ASP A 238 25.02 -1.61 -22.60
N GLY A 239 24.56 -2.87 -22.67
CA GLY A 239 24.67 -3.83 -21.57
C GLY A 239 23.72 -3.55 -20.37
N THR A 240 22.68 -2.76 -20.60
CA THR A 240 21.60 -2.47 -19.61
C THR A 240 20.30 -3.04 -20.12
N LEU A 241 19.56 -3.76 -19.26
CA LEU A 241 18.19 -4.15 -19.51
C LEU A 241 17.27 -2.93 -19.33
N VAL A 242 16.66 -2.47 -20.41
CA VAL A 242 15.74 -1.33 -20.39
C VAL A 242 14.32 -1.85 -20.45
N LEU A 243 13.57 -1.58 -19.39
CA LEU A 243 12.14 -1.90 -19.27
C LEU A 243 11.33 -0.70 -19.73
N ASN A 244 10.68 -0.83 -20.87
CA ASN A 244 9.89 0.23 -21.48
C ASN A 244 8.48 0.23 -20.88
N ILE A 245 8.06 1.38 -20.34
CA ILE A 245 6.71 1.59 -19.79
C ILE A 245 5.98 2.68 -20.55
N GLU A 246 4.68 2.53 -20.69
CA GLU A 246 3.80 3.44 -21.41
C GLU A 246 2.78 4.07 -20.47
N LYS A 247 2.55 5.36 -20.62
CA LYS A 247 1.57 6.07 -19.81
C LYS A 247 0.16 5.62 -20.15
N VAL A 248 -0.60 5.26 -19.13
CA VAL A 248 -2.04 4.98 -19.24
C VAL A 248 -2.78 6.32 -19.37
N VAL A 249 -3.47 6.51 -20.48
CA VAL A 249 -4.21 7.76 -20.75
C VAL A 249 -5.66 7.70 -20.30
N SER A 250 -6.17 6.51 -20.00
CA SER A 250 -7.52 6.32 -19.48
C SER A 250 -7.60 6.76 -18.02
N ASN A 251 -8.76 7.31 -17.62
CA ASN A 251 -9.02 7.66 -16.22
C ASN A 251 -9.62 6.48 -15.42
N ASN A 252 -9.30 5.25 -15.80
CA ASN A 252 -9.74 4.04 -15.12
C ASN A 252 -8.59 3.03 -15.00
N LEU A 253 -8.68 2.14 -14.00
CA LEU A 253 -7.79 1.00 -13.87
C LEU A 253 -8.59 -0.29 -14.00
N SER A 254 -8.05 -1.24 -14.76
CA SER A 254 -8.63 -2.57 -14.92
C SER A 254 -8.18 -3.49 -13.78
N ALA A 255 -9.11 -4.33 -13.34
CA ALA A 255 -8.80 -5.42 -12.40
C ALA A 255 -7.72 -6.33 -12.98
N GLY A 256 -6.90 -6.90 -12.12
CA GLY A 256 -5.83 -7.84 -12.51
C GLY A 256 -4.58 -7.17 -13.05
N THR A 257 -4.75 -6.10 -13.79
CA THR A 257 -3.64 -5.46 -14.53
C THR A 257 -2.58 -4.90 -13.59
N PRO A 258 -1.30 -5.27 -13.77
CA PRO A 258 -0.20 -4.69 -12.99
C PRO A 258 0.17 -3.32 -13.53
N TYR A 259 0.17 -2.32 -12.64
CA TYR A 259 0.49 -0.94 -12.94
C TYR A 259 1.73 -0.47 -12.18
N LEU A 260 2.39 0.55 -12.72
CA LEU A 260 3.31 1.43 -12.02
C LEU A 260 2.60 2.76 -11.81
N ILE A 261 2.55 3.24 -10.58
CA ILE A 261 1.87 4.49 -10.22
C ILE A 261 2.84 5.42 -9.48
N GLN A 262 2.82 6.69 -9.84
CA GLN A 262 3.58 7.72 -9.14
C GLN A 262 2.75 9.00 -9.00
N TRP A 263 3.14 9.82 -8.04
CA TRP A 263 2.60 11.17 -7.81
C TRP A 263 3.75 12.16 -7.78
N ASP A 264 3.44 13.45 -7.95
CA ASP A 264 4.38 14.49 -7.61
C ASP A 264 4.85 14.34 -6.16
N ASN A 265 6.11 14.71 -5.92
CA ASN A 265 6.75 14.55 -4.62
C ASN A 265 6.07 15.41 -3.54
N THR A 266 5.02 14.90 -2.91
CA THR A 266 4.38 15.51 -1.75
C THR A 266 4.91 14.97 -0.44
N GLY A 267 5.73 13.90 -0.48
CA GLY A 267 6.20 13.15 0.69
C GLY A 267 5.12 12.39 1.44
N ALA A 268 3.86 12.43 0.97
CA ALA A 268 2.74 11.78 1.63
C ALA A 268 2.76 10.24 1.45
N VAL A 269 2.17 9.53 2.41
CA VAL A 269 2.02 8.07 2.38
C VAL A 269 0.52 7.73 2.47
N LEU A 270 0.04 6.84 1.61
CA LEU A 270 -1.29 6.24 1.72
C LEU A 270 -1.13 4.87 2.40
N ASN A 271 -1.79 4.67 3.53
CA ASN A 271 -1.76 3.39 4.27
C ASN A 271 -3.10 2.66 4.23
N ARG A 272 -4.19 3.40 4.05
CA ARG A 272 -5.54 2.89 3.87
C ARG A 272 -6.20 3.62 2.73
N MET A 273 -6.85 2.90 1.85
CA MET A 273 -7.57 3.42 0.70
C MET A 273 -8.98 2.84 0.68
N THR A 274 -9.98 3.69 0.75
CA THR A 274 -11.38 3.29 0.64
C THR A 274 -11.82 3.49 -0.80
N PHE A 275 -12.01 2.41 -1.54
CA PHE A 275 -12.55 2.44 -2.90
C PHE A 275 -14.08 2.28 -2.86
N THR A 276 -14.78 3.06 -3.67
CA THR A 276 -16.24 3.01 -3.86
C THR A 276 -16.55 2.77 -5.33
N ASP A 277 -17.77 2.31 -5.59
CA ASP A 277 -18.27 2.07 -6.95
C ASP A 277 -17.42 1.10 -7.78
N ILE A 278 -16.74 0.17 -7.08
CA ILE A 278 -15.86 -0.81 -7.71
C ILE A 278 -16.67 -1.93 -8.38
N THR A 279 -16.06 -2.54 -9.40
CA THR A 279 -16.55 -3.78 -10.03
C THR A 279 -15.47 -4.84 -9.93
N TRP A 280 -15.81 -5.95 -9.26
CA TRP A 280 -14.90 -7.08 -9.07
C TRP A 280 -14.61 -7.81 -10.39
N ASP A 281 -13.38 -8.28 -10.52
CA ASP A 281 -13.03 -9.18 -11.60
C ASP A 281 -13.66 -10.55 -11.39
N ALA A 282 -14.23 -11.10 -12.45
CA ALA A 282 -14.84 -12.43 -12.41
C ALA A 282 -13.79 -13.56 -12.31
N ASP A 283 -12.63 -13.37 -12.91
CA ASP A 283 -11.54 -14.35 -12.94
C ASP A 283 -10.70 -14.37 -11.68
N GLN A 284 -10.64 -13.22 -10.97
CA GLN A 284 -9.93 -13.05 -9.69
C GLN A 284 -8.45 -13.48 -9.71
N SER A 285 -7.86 -13.53 -10.88
CA SER A 285 -6.44 -13.75 -11.10
C SER A 285 -5.77 -12.43 -11.43
N ALA A 286 -4.52 -12.26 -10.97
CA ALA A 286 -3.71 -11.15 -11.43
C ALA A 286 -3.18 -11.45 -12.82
N ASP A 287 -3.18 -10.44 -13.67
CA ASP A 287 -2.71 -10.52 -15.04
C ASP A 287 -1.19 -10.38 -15.13
N GLU A 288 -0.68 -10.73 -16.30
CA GLU A 288 0.70 -10.48 -16.71
C GLU A 288 0.70 -9.51 -17.89
N ALA A 289 1.63 -8.56 -17.90
CA ALA A 289 1.87 -7.67 -19.03
C ALA A 289 3.28 -7.88 -19.59
N GLY A 290 3.47 -7.75 -20.89
CA GLY A 290 4.78 -7.78 -21.52
C GLY A 290 4.93 -8.79 -22.64
N THR A 291 6.15 -9.31 -22.79
CA THR A 291 6.54 -10.23 -23.87
C THR A 291 6.91 -11.61 -23.32
N ASP A 292 7.15 -12.59 -24.23
CA ASP A 292 7.62 -13.91 -23.82
C ASP A 292 8.97 -13.87 -23.07
N ASP A 293 9.78 -12.85 -23.31
CA ASP A 293 11.12 -12.71 -22.72
C ASP A 293 11.09 -12.02 -21.35
N VAL A 294 10.22 -11.02 -21.17
CA VAL A 294 10.07 -10.29 -19.90
C VAL A 294 8.60 -10.02 -19.65
N ARG A 295 8.12 -10.43 -18.48
CA ARG A 295 6.74 -10.23 -18.03
C ARG A 295 6.70 -9.34 -16.79
N TYR A 296 5.68 -8.54 -16.69
CA TYR A 296 5.37 -7.77 -15.49
C TYR A 296 4.18 -8.44 -14.82
N ILE A 297 4.44 -9.15 -13.72
CA ILE A 297 3.51 -10.09 -13.07
C ILE A 297 2.92 -9.43 -11.84
N GLY A 298 1.58 -9.30 -11.82
CA GLY A 298 0.82 -8.82 -10.68
C GLY A 298 0.47 -9.94 -9.69
N PHE A 299 0.18 -9.57 -8.44
CA PHE A 299 -0.37 -10.50 -7.44
C PHE A 299 -1.14 -9.73 -6.35
N TYR A 300 -2.06 -10.40 -5.66
CA TYR A 300 -2.96 -9.78 -4.70
C TYR A 300 -2.55 -9.99 -3.24
N GLY A 301 -2.09 -11.18 -2.89
CA GLY A 301 -1.72 -11.52 -1.51
C GLY A 301 -0.22 -11.49 -1.30
N ARG A 302 0.23 -11.49 -0.03
CA ARG A 302 1.64 -11.67 0.28
C ARG A 302 2.16 -12.96 -0.35
N THR A 303 3.19 -12.85 -1.14
CA THR A 303 3.73 -13.95 -1.95
C THR A 303 5.22 -14.07 -1.69
N HIS A 304 5.66 -15.31 -1.45
CA HIS A 304 7.08 -15.64 -1.53
C HIS A 304 7.42 -15.86 -2.99
N ILE A 305 8.32 -15.08 -3.53
CA ILE A 305 8.80 -15.22 -4.89
C ILE A 305 10.11 -15.98 -4.80
N ASP A 306 10.11 -17.22 -5.30
CA ASP A 306 11.30 -18.06 -5.26
C ASP A 306 12.50 -17.32 -5.80
N ASP A 307 13.52 -17.22 -4.96
CA ASP A 307 14.82 -16.75 -5.36
C ASP A 307 15.49 -17.87 -6.15
N ASP A 308 15.41 -17.76 -7.46
CA ASP A 308 16.16 -18.66 -8.29
C ASP A 308 17.59 -18.12 -8.45
N ALA A 309 18.59 -18.99 -8.23
CA ALA A 309 20.01 -18.75 -8.52
C ALA A 309 20.25 -18.23 -9.97
N ASN A 310 19.19 -18.08 -10.71
CA ASN A 310 19.13 -17.65 -12.09
C ASN A 310 18.89 -16.14 -12.27
N HIS A 311 18.58 -15.40 -11.20
CA HIS A 311 18.21 -13.97 -11.28
C HIS A 311 17.13 -13.70 -12.32
N SER A 312 16.01 -14.47 -12.24
CA SER A 312 14.87 -14.28 -13.14
C SER A 312 13.90 -13.21 -12.65
N ASN A 313 13.95 -12.85 -11.37
CA ASN A 313 13.01 -11.90 -10.77
C ASN A 313 13.66 -10.57 -10.45
N LEU A 314 13.08 -9.48 -10.94
CA LEU A 314 13.60 -8.13 -10.80
C LEU A 314 12.57 -7.25 -10.07
N PHE A 315 12.99 -6.65 -8.96
CA PHE A 315 12.12 -5.88 -8.08
C PHE A 315 12.40 -4.38 -8.14
N LEU A 316 11.37 -3.60 -7.85
CA LEU A 316 11.44 -2.15 -7.76
C LEU A 316 11.49 -1.72 -6.28
N LYS A 317 12.56 -1.02 -5.87
CA LYS A 317 12.67 -0.36 -4.56
C LYS A 317 12.06 1.03 -4.55
N GLY A 318 11.73 1.52 -3.36
CA GLY A 318 11.07 2.82 -3.17
C GLY A 318 11.84 4.07 -3.62
N ASN A 319 13.09 3.93 -4.04
CA ASN A 319 13.90 4.99 -4.66
C ASN A 319 13.98 4.85 -6.20
N ASN A 320 13.06 4.10 -6.81
CA ASN A 320 13.03 3.78 -8.23
C ASN A 320 14.21 2.93 -8.74
N THR A 321 14.92 2.25 -7.84
CA THR A 321 16.00 1.35 -8.21
C THR A 321 15.45 -0.04 -8.49
N LEU A 322 15.78 -0.58 -9.65
CA LEU A 322 15.53 -2.00 -9.97
C LEU A 322 16.70 -2.83 -9.43
N TYR A 323 16.41 -3.97 -8.84
CA TYR A 323 17.42 -4.87 -8.31
C TYR A 323 17.04 -6.34 -8.44
N TRP A 324 18.05 -7.16 -8.59
CA TRP A 324 17.96 -8.61 -8.50
C TRP A 324 18.15 -9.00 -7.03
N PRO A 325 17.22 -9.74 -6.40
CA PRO A 325 17.44 -10.20 -5.03
C PRO A 325 18.65 -11.15 -4.95
N ALA A 326 19.35 -11.15 -3.82
CA ALA A 326 20.40 -12.11 -3.55
C ALA A 326 19.80 -13.48 -3.16
N GLU A 327 20.56 -14.57 -3.32
CA GLU A 327 20.10 -15.93 -3.00
C GLU A 327 19.65 -16.10 -1.54
N ASP A 328 20.13 -15.24 -0.61
CA ASP A 328 19.79 -15.27 0.81
C ASP A 328 18.74 -14.21 1.23
N ASP A 329 18.22 -13.40 0.29
CA ASP A 329 17.21 -12.40 0.60
C ASP A 329 15.84 -13.10 0.83
N ASP A 330 15.11 -12.70 1.87
CA ASP A 330 13.70 -13.07 2.01
C ASP A 330 12.90 -12.37 0.88
N SER A 331 12.70 -13.09 -0.22
CA SER A 331 11.99 -12.61 -1.41
C SER A 331 10.48 -12.48 -1.21
N SER A 332 10.00 -12.45 0.04
CA SER A 332 8.59 -12.22 0.34
C SER A 332 8.19 -10.79 -0.05
N MET A 333 7.20 -10.69 -0.91
CA MET A 333 6.57 -9.41 -1.28
C MET A 333 5.19 -9.30 -0.66
N LEU A 334 4.88 -8.11 -0.12
CA LEU A 334 3.54 -7.78 0.35
C LEU A 334 2.56 -7.71 -0.82
N GLY A 335 1.27 -7.93 -0.55
CA GLY A 335 0.23 -8.02 -1.56
C GLY A 335 -0.02 -6.74 -2.39
N PHE A 336 -0.84 -6.89 -3.41
CA PHE A 336 -1.25 -5.85 -4.37
C PHE A 336 -0.09 -5.20 -5.12
N ARG A 337 0.99 -5.96 -5.36
CA ARG A 337 2.21 -5.50 -6.02
C ARG A 337 2.41 -6.21 -7.36
N ALA A 338 3.52 -5.88 -8.01
CA ALA A 338 4.00 -6.57 -9.19
C ALA A 338 5.53 -6.56 -9.22
N TYR A 339 6.09 -7.50 -9.98
CA TYR A 339 7.53 -7.61 -10.23
C TYR A 339 7.76 -7.97 -11.70
N PHE A 340 8.99 -7.79 -12.19
CA PHE A 340 9.36 -8.21 -13.53
C PHE A 340 9.99 -9.60 -13.47
N HIS A 341 9.47 -10.50 -14.29
CA HIS A 341 10.01 -11.84 -14.47
C HIS A 341 10.67 -11.97 -15.83
N VAL A 342 11.95 -12.34 -15.84
CA VAL A 342 12.73 -12.59 -17.05
C VAL A 342 12.70 -14.07 -17.36
N ASN A 343 12.14 -14.44 -18.50
CA ASN A 343 12.03 -15.83 -18.91
C ASN A 343 13.41 -16.39 -19.30
N THR A 344 13.94 -17.25 -18.44
CA THR A 344 15.25 -17.88 -18.63
C THR A 344 15.23 -19.10 -19.52
N SER A 345 14.05 -19.58 -19.90
CA SER A 345 13.85 -20.77 -20.72
C SER A 345 13.78 -20.48 -22.23
N SER A 346 13.74 -19.21 -22.63
CA SER A 346 13.74 -18.84 -24.06
C SER A 346 15.13 -18.98 -24.64
N PRO A 347 15.33 -19.79 -25.72
CA PRO A 347 16.64 -20.02 -26.31
C PRO A 347 17.33 -18.77 -26.88
N SER A 348 16.55 -17.70 -27.12
CA SER A 348 17.03 -16.47 -27.77
C SER A 348 17.47 -15.40 -26.78
N SER A 349 17.04 -15.41 -25.54
CA SER A 349 17.20 -14.28 -24.61
C SER A 349 17.76 -14.64 -23.23
N ALA A 350 17.64 -15.88 -22.79
CA ALA A 350 17.96 -16.30 -21.42
C ALA A 350 19.38 -15.98 -20.89
N PRO A 351 20.45 -16.02 -21.67
CA PRO A 351 21.78 -15.66 -21.16
C PRO A 351 22.03 -14.16 -21.08
N LEU A 352 21.19 -13.33 -21.75
CA LEU A 352 21.50 -11.92 -21.99
C LEU A 352 21.07 -11.00 -20.85
N TYR A 353 20.05 -11.36 -20.06
CA TYR A 353 19.43 -10.44 -19.11
C TYR A 353 19.88 -10.61 -17.66
N ARG A 354 20.46 -11.74 -17.30
CA ARG A 354 20.79 -12.10 -15.92
C ARG A 354 21.82 -11.17 -15.28
N GLY A 355 21.45 -10.57 -14.14
CA GLY A 355 22.35 -9.75 -13.36
C GLY A 355 22.81 -8.46 -14.06
N MET A 356 22.21 -8.13 -15.20
CA MET A 356 22.48 -6.87 -15.89
C MET A 356 21.98 -5.68 -15.08
N PRO A 357 22.64 -4.51 -15.15
CA PRO A 357 22.02 -3.27 -14.76
C PRO A 357 20.65 -3.12 -15.44
N ALA A 358 19.62 -2.72 -14.68
CA ALA A 358 18.29 -2.56 -15.23
C ALA A 358 17.79 -1.12 -15.04
N ALA A 359 17.01 -0.62 -16.01
CA ALA A 359 16.46 0.73 -16.00
C ALA A 359 15.02 0.73 -16.51
N LEU A 360 14.21 1.64 -15.96
CA LEU A 360 12.87 1.95 -16.47
C LEU A 360 12.96 3.09 -17.48
N ARG A 361 12.28 2.94 -18.62
CA ARG A 361 12.15 3.97 -19.65
C ARG A 361 10.68 4.30 -19.87
N ILE A 362 10.34 5.58 -19.76
CA ILE A 362 9.01 6.09 -20.09
C ILE A 362 8.99 6.41 -21.60
N ASN A 363 8.20 5.65 -22.33
CA ASN A 363 7.96 5.95 -23.74
C ASN A 363 7.04 7.17 -23.87
N SER A 364 7.50 8.17 -24.56
CA SER A 364 6.81 9.47 -24.74
C SER A 364 5.75 9.47 -25.85
N THR A 365 5.50 8.35 -26.50
CA THR A 365 4.49 8.25 -27.58
C THR A 365 3.18 7.70 -27.00
N PRO A 366 2.10 8.49 -26.94
CA PRO A 366 0.79 7.93 -26.65
C PRO A 366 0.38 7.04 -27.83
N THR A 367 0.05 5.77 -27.58
CA THR A 367 -0.68 4.95 -28.56
C THR A 367 -2.13 5.42 -28.58
N GLY A 368 -2.38 6.56 -29.23
CA GLY A 368 -3.70 7.11 -29.48
C GLY A 368 -3.74 7.63 -30.92
N ILE A 369 -4.64 7.09 -31.69
CA ILE A 369 -4.94 7.48 -33.09
C ILE A 369 -5.10 8.99 -33.15
N GLU A 370 -4.09 9.68 -33.70
CA GLU A 370 -4.25 11.09 -34.12
C GLU A 370 -5.09 11.16 -35.37
N SER A 371 -6.25 11.82 -35.26
CA SER A 371 -6.90 12.40 -36.41
C SER A 371 -6.08 13.61 -36.87
N PRO A 372 -5.78 13.76 -38.16
CA PRO A 372 -4.95 14.85 -38.64
C PRO A 372 -5.71 16.18 -38.61
N SER A 373 -5.31 17.10 -37.73
CA SER A 373 -5.65 18.50 -37.85
C SER A 373 -4.44 19.32 -38.24
N LEU A 374 -4.59 19.98 -39.33
CA LEU A 374 -3.69 20.85 -40.06
C LEU A 374 -3.14 22.03 -39.25
N LEU A 375 -1.86 22.31 -39.49
CA LEU A 375 -1.18 23.62 -39.42
C LEU A 375 -0.63 24.08 -38.05
N GLY A 376 0.71 24.09 -37.96
CA GLY A 376 1.47 24.88 -37.01
C GLY A 376 2.88 24.34 -36.80
N GLU A 377 3.84 24.88 -37.55
CA GLU A 377 5.26 24.55 -37.46
C GLU A 377 5.81 24.80 -36.04
N GLY A 378 6.30 23.74 -35.45
CA GLY A 378 7.12 23.77 -34.22
C GLY A 378 7.69 22.38 -33.98
N ARG A 379 8.84 22.07 -34.59
CA ARG A 379 9.60 20.83 -34.32
C ARG A 379 10.03 20.81 -32.86
N GLY A 380 9.20 20.23 -32.00
CA GLY A 380 9.61 19.76 -30.67
C GLY A 380 10.20 18.38 -30.83
N GLU A 381 11.52 18.28 -30.71
CA GLU A 381 12.24 17.00 -30.71
C GLU A 381 11.75 16.15 -29.53
N ALA A 382 11.37 14.90 -29.78
CA ALA A 382 10.98 13.95 -28.76
C ALA A 382 12.13 13.75 -27.76
N ALA A 383 11.90 14.10 -26.50
CA ALA A 383 12.85 13.87 -25.43
C ALA A 383 12.45 12.57 -24.70
N GLU A 384 13.39 11.66 -24.62
CA GLU A 384 13.24 10.41 -23.91
C GLU A 384 13.66 10.56 -22.46
N LYS A 385 12.88 10.01 -21.51
CA LYS A 385 13.21 10.01 -20.08
C LYS A 385 13.58 8.59 -19.64
N VAL A 386 14.80 8.42 -19.17
CA VAL A 386 15.32 7.12 -18.69
C VAL A 386 15.66 7.23 -17.22
N LEU A 387 15.20 6.28 -16.41
CA LEU A 387 15.61 6.15 -15.02
C LEU A 387 16.76 5.15 -14.93
N ARG A 388 17.95 5.59 -14.49
CA ARG A 388 19.14 4.75 -14.34
C ARG A 388 19.76 5.04 -12.98
N ASP A 389 20.06 3.99 -12.20
CA ASP A 389 20.68 4.07 -10.87
C ASP A 389 19.97 5.09 -9.93
N GLY A 390 18.63 5.12 -9.98
CA GLY A 390 17.82 6.06 -9.20
C GLY A 390 17.85 7.51 -9.68
N GLN A 391 18.47 7.80 -10.83
CA GLN A 391 18.49 9.15 -11.44
C GLN A 391 17.69 9.18 -12.74
N LEU A 392 16.81 10.18 -12.85
CA LEU A 392 16.10 10.45 -14.10
C LEU A 392 17.04 11.16 -15.08
N ILE A 393 17.29 10.52 -16.22
CA ILE A 393 18.12 11.05 -17.30
C ILE A 393 17.20 11.41 -18.48
N ILE A 394 17.38 12.61 -19.03
CA ILE A 394 16.68 13.05 -20.23
C ILE A 394 17.61 12.81 -21.41
N ILE A 395 17.20 12.01 -22.40
CA ILE A 395 17.93 11.78 -23.63
C ILE A 395 17.30 12.62 -24.75
N ARG A 396 18.11 13.48 -25.38
CA ARG A 396 17.74 14.25 -26.58
C ARG A 396 18.81 14.06 -27.64
N ASN A 397 18.42 13.62 -28.81
CA ASN A 397 19.35 13.40 -29.95
C ASN A 397 20.55 12.48 -29.60
N GLY A 398 20.31 11.45 -28.74
CA GLY A 398 21.36 10.55 -28.28
C GLY A 398 22.28 11.11 -27.19
N GLU A 399 22.07 12.34 -26.77
CA GLU A 399 22.84 12.97 -25.67
C GLU A 399 22.05 12.91 -24.35
N LYS A 400 22.76 12.69 -23.23
CA LYS A 400 22.20 12.53 -21.89
C LYS A 400 22.25 13.83 -21.12
N TYR A 401 21.15 14.16 -20.45
CA TYR A 401 21.00 15.35 -19.61
C TYR A 401 20.42 14.99 -18.24
N SER A 402 20.83 15.69 -17.19
CA SER A 402 20.15 15.63 -15.90
C SER A 402 18.77 16.26 -15.97
N ILE A 403 17.93 16.04 -14.96
CA ILE A 403 16.60 16.68 -14.83
C ILE A 403 16.69 18.22 -14.84
N ASN A 404 17.83 18.76 -14.44
CA ASN A 404 18.11 20.22 -14.42
C ASN A 404 18.70 20.73 -15.76
N GLY A 405 18.74 19.88 -16.81
CA GLY A 405 19.19 20.26 -18.14
C GLY A 405 20.72 20.29 -18.32
N GLN A 406 21.50 19.82 -17.34
CA GLN A 406 22.95 19.68 -17.51
C GLN A 406 23.27 18.44 -18.32
N LYS A 407 24.13 18.56 -19.32
CA LYS A 407 24.63 17.44 -20.11
C LYS A 407 25.49 16.53 -19.22
N LEU A 408 25.21 15.21 -19.25
CA LEU A 408 25.89 14.17 -18.47
C LEU A 408 27.00 13.51 -19.29
#